data_8e2d4f55ee685bce2c488a5fcca4e920
#
_entry.id   8e2d4f55ee685bce2c488a5fcca4e920
#
_cell.length_a   1.000
_cell.length_b   1.000
_cell.length_c   1.000
_cell.angle_alpha   90.00
_cell.angle_beta   90.00
_cell.angle_gamma   90.00
#
_symmetry.space_group_name_H-M   'P 1'
#
loop_
_entity.id
_entity.type
_entity.pdbx_description
1 polymer ?
#
loop_
_entity_poly.entity_id
_entity_poly.type
_entity_poly.pdbx_seq_one_letter_code
_entity_poly.pdbx_strand_id
1 'polypeptide(L)'
;MAVGESRSGTSVYGAADPIPVGVADLSELVEGKPRGLVTSKLKWEKLESEDFERLIFSLVSSESGYENPEWLTRTNAPDRGRDISVYRVVNDPLAGVLRSRVILQCRHWLSKSINVADVKTLEGQMTLWEPPKINVLTITTSGRFSEDAIQYIERKNQSGDPLRIEMWPESHIERLLASRPALIAEFGLR
;
A
#
# COMPACT_ATOMS: atom_id res chain seq x y z
N MET A 1 -43.38 45.79 -33.78
CA MET A 1 -43.42 45.35 -32.36
C MET A 1 -42.97 43.92 -32.30
N ALA A 2 -41.80 43.68 -31.90
CA ALA A 2 -41.27 42.32 -31.68
C ALA A 2 -40.79 42.24 -30.21
N VAL A 3 -41.46 41.42 -29.45
CA VAL A 3 -41.18 41.14 -28.05
C VAL A 3 -39.99 40.16 -27.98
N GLY A 4 -38.91 40.61 -27.39
CA GLY A 4 -37.74 39.77 -27.16
C GLY A 4 -38.01 38.84 -26.00
N GLU A 5 -37.90 37.52 -26.23
CA GLU A 5 -37.90 36.51 -25.21
C GLU A 5 -36.47 36.43 -24.61
N SER A 6 -36.39 36.77 -23.32
CA SER A 6 -35.18 36.54 -22.48
C SER A 6 -35.06 35.05 -22.20
N ARG A 7 -34.07 34.42 -22.78
CA ARG A 7 -33.69 33.04 -22.43
C ARG A 7 -32.97 33.08 -21.07
N SER A 8 -33.65 32.59 -20.06
CA SER A 8 -33.08 32.26 -18.75
C SER A 8 -32.02 31.15 -18.95
N GLY A 9 -30.76 31.51 -18.75
CA GLY A 9 -29.66 30.55 -18.71
C GLY A 9 -29.80 29.66 -17.48
N THR A 10 -30.10 28.38 -17.71
CA THR A 10 -30.11 27.36 -16.66
C THR A 10 -28.66 27.19 -16.23
N SER A 11 -28.36 27.51 -14.97
CA SER A 11 -27.04 27.26 -14.36
C SER A 11 -26.74 25.76 -14.41
N VAL A 12 -25.60 25.39 -15.04
CA VAL A 12 -25.11 24.03 -15.17
C VAL A 12 -24.48 23.52 -13.86
N TYR A 13 -24.41 24.34 -12.84
CA TYR A 13 -23.98 23.91 -11.52
C TYR A 13 -25.18 23.29 -10.81
N GLY A 14 -25.17 21.96 -10.68
CA GLY A 14 -26.10 21.24 -9.82
C GLY A 14 -26.15 21.88 -8.45
N ALA A 15 -27.30 21.80 -7.80
CA ALA A 15 -27.48 22.31 -6.45
C ALA A 15 -26.31 21.82 -5.59
N ALA A 16 -25.57 22.77 -5.01
CA ALA A 16 -24.54 22.45 -4.03
C ALA A 16 -25.21 21.67 -2.89
N ASP A 17 -24.60 20.60 -2.44
CA ASP A 17 -25.04 19.90 -1.25
C ASP A 17 -25.30 20.93 -0.13
N PRO A 18 -26.41 20.80 0.59
CA PRO A 18 -26.75 21.76 1.62
C PRO A 18 -25.61 21.86 2.62
N ILE A 19 -25.09 23.07 2.78
CA ILE A 19 -24.09 23.36 3.81
C ILE A 19 -24.75 23.02 5.17
N PRO A 20 -24.03 22.33 6.08
CA PRO A 20 -24.57 22.03 7.41
C PRO A 20 -25.17 23.28 8.08
N VAL A 21 -26.39 23.16 8.55
CA VAL A 21 -27.23 24.33 8.92
C VAL A 21 -26.95 24.83 10.35
N GLY A 22 -26.07 24.17 11.11
CA GLY A 22 -25.78 24.54 12.50
C GLY A 22 -24.38 25.10 12.68
N VAL A 23 -24.27 26.17 13.47
CA VAL A 23 -22.95 26.73 13.87
C VAL A 23 -22.10 25.70 14.60
N ALA A 24 -22.73 24.76 15.32
CA ALA A 24 -22.07 23.63 15.95
C ALA A 24 -21.41 22.69 14.92
N ASP A 25 -22.04 22.50 13.77
CA ASP A 25 -21.49 21.64 12.70
C ASP A 25 -20.27 22.30 12.03
N LEU A 26 -20.28 23.62 11.91
CA LEU A 26 -19.12 24.37 11.42
C LEU A 26 -17.96 24.36 12.40
N SER A 27 -18.24 24.48 13.71
CA SER A 27 -17.21 24.32 14.76
C SER A 27 -16.62 22.90 14.75
N GLU A 28 -17.45 21.89 14.57
CA GLU A 28 -16.98 20.50 14.44
C GLU A 28 -16.11 20.29 13.20
N LEU A 29 -16.40 20.98 12.10
CA LEU A 29 -15.59 20.96 10.87
C LEU A 29 -14.25 21.68 11.04
N VAL A 30 -14.21 22.75 11.86
CA VAL A 30 -13.03 23.60 12.06
C VAL A 30 -12.18 23.14 13.24
N GLU A 31 -12.80 22.70 14.33
CA GLU A 31 -12.12 22.26 15.56
C GLU A 31 -12.02 20.73 15.69
N GLY A 32 -12.82 20.02 14.94
CA GLY A 32 -12.78 18.56 14.90
C GLY A 32 -11.48 18.06 14.31
N LYS A 33 -10.86 17.06 14.95
CA LYS A 33 -9.85 16.25 14.30
C LYS A 33 -10.39 15.80 12.95
N PRO A 34 -9.57 15.86 11.86
CA PRO A 34 -10.02 15.43 10.54
C PRO A 34 -10.69 14.06 10.63
N ARG A 35 -11.99 14.01 10.41
CA ARG A 35 -12.76 12.74 10.39
C ARG A 35 -12.58 11.96 9.08
N GLY A 36 -11.97 12.60 8.08
CA GLY A 36 -11.60 11.92 6.85
C GLY A 36 -10.42 10.99 7.10
N LEU A 37 -10.46 9.81 6.59
CA LEU A 37 -9.41 8.79 6.36
C LEU A 37 -8.26 8.63 7.41
N VAL A 38 -8.23 9.42 8.49
CA VAL A 38 -7.38 9.16 9.64
C VAL A 38 -8.06 8.02 10.40
N THR A 39 -7.77 6.85 9.97
CA THR A 39 -8.27 5.62 10.59
C THR A 39 -7.77 5.53 12.02
N SER A 40 -8.66 5.18 12.94
CA SER A 40 -8.24 4.53 14.17
C SER A 40 -7.27 3.41 13.78
N LYS A 41 -6.20 3.25 14.55
CA LYS A 41 -5.23 2.18 14.37
C LYS A 41 -5.93 0.85 14.08
N LEU A 42 -5.49 0.15 13.05
CA LEU A 42 -6.06 -1.14 12.69
C LEU A 42 -5.69 -2.21 13.74
N LYS A 43 -6.53 -3.18 13.92
CA LYS A 43 -6.34 -4.27 14.89
C LYS A 43 -5.55 -5.41 14.28
N TRP A 44 -4.28 -5.18 14.06
CA TRP A 44 -3.36 -6.15 13.45
C TRP A 44 -3.26 -7.46 14.22
N GLU A 45 -3.47 -7.42 15.54
CA GLU A 45 -3.47 -8.57 16.43
C GLU A 45 -4.60 -9.57 16.14
N LYS A 46 -5.56 -9.21 15.30
CA LYS A 46 -6.64 -10.11 14.87
C LYS A 46 -6.24 -11.01 13.70
N LEU A 47 -5.17 -10.68 13.01
CA LEU A 47 -4.70 -11.47 11.88
C LEU A 47 -3.71 -12.54 12.33
N GLU A 48 -3.82 -13.68 11.71
CA GLU A 48 -2.74 -14.65 11.67
C GLU A 48 -1.75 -14.28 10.54
N SER A 49 -0.56 -14.89 10.55
CA SER A 49 0.46 -14.59 9.53
C SER A 49 -0.04 -14.85 8.10
N GLU A 50 -0.82 -15.91 7.89
CA GLU A 50 -1.40 -16.24 6.59
C GLU A 50 -2.43 -15.20 6.14
N ASP A 51 -3.23 -14.67 7.06
CA ASP A 51 -4.22 -13.65 6.75
C ASP A 51 -3.55 -12.31 6.39
N PHE A 52 -2.44 -11.98 7.07
CA PHE A 52 -1.64 -10.81 6.72
C PHE A 52 -1.08 -10.93 5.29
N GLU A 53 -0.55 -12.10 4.92
CA GLU A 53 -0.08 -12.35 3.56
C GLU A 53 -1.22 -12.21 2.53
N ARG A 54 -2.40 -12.78 2.83
CA ARG A 54 -3.60 -12.67 1.98
C ARG A 54 -4.06 -11.23 1.82
N LEU A 55 -4.00 -10.45 2.89
CA LEU A 55 -4.32 -9.02 2.84
C LEU A 55 -3.39 -8.28 1.88
N ILE A 56 -2.07 -8.50 1.98
CA ILE A 56 -1.10 -7.89 1.08
C ILE A 56 -1.32 -8.35 -0.36
N PHE A 57 -1.59 -9.64 -0.58
CA PHE A 57 -1.92 -10.18 -1.90
C PHE A 57 -3.18 -9.51 -2.49
N SER A 58 -4.26 -9.40 -1.72
CA SER A 58 -5.49 -8.75 -2.14
C SER A 58 -5.28 -7.28 -2.44
N LEU A 59 -4.44 -6.60 -1.63
CA LEU A 59 -4.06 -5.21 -1.81
C LEU A 59 -3.36 -4.99 -3.17
N VAL A 60 -2.31 -5.75 -3.47
CA VAL A 60 -1.58 -5.59 -4.74
C VAL A 60 -2.38 -6.07 -5.95
N SER A 61 -3.24 -7.09 -5.78
CA SER A 61 -4.12 -7.58 -6.84
C SER A 61 -5.20 -6.57 -7.24
N SER A 62 -5.56 -5.67 -6.34
CA SER A 62 -6.54 -4.60 -6.60
C SER A 62 -5.95 -3.35 -7.25
N GLU A 63 -4.63 -3.27 -7.41
CA GLU A 63 -3.94 -2.09 -7.93
C GLU A 63 -3.70 -2.17 -9.43
N SER A 64 -4.16 -1.16 -10.17
CA SER A 64 -4.05 -1.11 -11.64
C SER A 64 -2.60 -1.07 -12.16
N GLY A 65 -1.64 -0.67 -11.33
CA GLY A 65 -0.21 -0.66 -11.66
C GLY A 65 0.53 -1.96 -11.35
N TYR A 66 -0.21 -3.02 -10.96
CA TYR A 66 0.37 -4.32 -10.62
C TYR A 66 -0.30 -5.40 -11.45
N GLU A 67 0.50 -6.23 -12.13
CA GLU A 67 0.04 -7.30 -13.01
C GLU A 67 0.55 -8.65 -12.56
N ASN A 68 -0.24 -9.69 -12.79
CA ASN A 68 0.10 -11.09 -12.55
C ASN A 68 0.64 -11.36 -11.13
N PRO A 69 -0.12 -11.04 -10.07
CA PRO A 69 0.27 -11.42 -8.72
C PRO A 69 0.22 -12.93 -8.56
N GLU A 70 1.32 -13.52 -8.10
CA GLU A 70 1.48 -14.95 -7.91
C GLU A 70 2.06 -15.25 -6.52
N TRP A 71 1.57 -16.32 -5.90
CA TRP A 71 2.18 -16.86 -4.70
C TRP A 71 3.41 -17.67 -5.04
N LEU A 72 4.55 -17.31 -4.46
CA LEU A 72 5.76 -18.11 -4.53
C LEU A 72 5.80 -19.05 -3.35
N THR A 73 5.43 -20.31 -3.55
CA THR A 73 5.47 -21.33 -2.50
C THR A 73 6.69 -22.22 -2.71
N ARG A 74 7.61 -22.21 -1.74
CA ARG A 74 8.59 -23.29 -1.60
C ARG A 74 8.11 -24.25 -0.52
N THR A 75 7.95 -25.50 -0.89
CA THR A 75 7.43 -26.59 -0.04
C THR A 75 8.29 -26.90 1.18
N ASN A 76 9.50 -26.33 1.29
CA ASN A 76 10.48 -26.64 2.35
C ASN A 76 11.04 -25.39 3.06
N ALA A 77 10.38 -24.23 3.00
CA ALA A 77 10.83 -23.07 3.77
C ALA A 77 10.49 -23.27 5.26
N PRO A 78 11.46 -23.18 6.18
CA PRO A 78 11.23 -23.43 7.61
C PRO A 78 10.22 -22.46 8.24
N ASP A 79 10.06 -21.29 7.68
CA ASP A 79 9.25 -20.18 8.16
C ASP A 79 7.89 -20.03 7.46
N ARG A 80 7.54 -20.99 6.57
CA ARG A 80 6.26 -21.02 5.84
C ARG A 80 5.85 -19.68 5.18
N GLY A 81 6.80 -18.74 4.99
CA GLY A 81 6.53 -17.48 4.34
C GLY A 81 6.17 -17.71 2.88
N ARG A 82 5.01 -17.26 2.47
CA ARG A 82 4.61 -17.23 1.06
C ARG A 82 5.00 -15.87 0.51
N ASP A 83 5.99 -15.88 -0.35
CA ASP A 83 6.37 -14.66 -1.05
C ASP A 83 5.40 -14.40 -2.19
N ILE A 84 5.16 -13.13 -2.48
CA ILE A 84 4.32 -12.70 -3.57
C ILE A 84 5.22 -12.17 -4.68
N SER A 85 5.09 -12.72 -5.88
CA SER A 85 5.70 -12.17 -7.08
C SER A 85 4.67 -11.39 -7.87
N VAL A 86 5.02 -10.20 -8.32
CA VAL A 86 4.13 -9.36 -9.12
C VAL A 86 4.96 -8.48 -10.06
N TYR A 87 4.39 -8.08 -11.18
CA TYR A 87 4.98 -7.10 -12.07
C TYR A 87 4.38 -5.72 -11.81
N ARG A 88 5.23 -4.76 -11.44
CA ARG A 88 4.85 -3.35 -11.41
C ARG A 88 5.00 -2.78 -12.80
N VAL A 89 3.92 -2.20 -13.31
CA VAL A 89 3.83 -1.65 -14.66
C VAL A 89 3.65 -0.14 -14.58
N VAL A 90 4.53 0.57 -15.26
CA VAL A 90 4.47 2.02 -15.37
C VAL A 90 4.36 2.38 -16.86
N ASN A 91 3.32 3.11 -17.23
CA ASN A 91 3.16 3.66 -18.56
C ASN A 91 3.86 5.02 -18.62
N ASP A 92 4.97 5.07 -19.32
CA ASP A 92 5.66 6.31 -19.62
C ASP A 92 5.26 6.76 -21.04
N PRO A 93 4.72 7.98 -21.22
CA PRO A 93 4.26 8.45 -22.53
C PRO A 93 5.36 8.52 -23.61
N LEU A 94 6.63 8.61 -23.21
CA LEU A 94 7.77 8.72 -24.11
C LEU A 94 8.57 7.43 -24.22
N ALA A 95 8.74 6.71 -23.11
CA ALA A 95 9.53 5.49 -23.04
C ALA A 95 8.70 4.19 -23.21
N GLY A 96 7.37 4.30 -23.24
CA GLY A 96 6.48 3.16 -23.35
C GLY A 96 6.22 2.47 -22.01
N VAL A 97 5.96 1.17 -22.05
CA VAL A 97 5.61 0.39 -20.86
C VAL A 97 6.87 -0.14 -20.18
N LEU A 98 7.10 0.29 -18.97
CA LEU A 98 8.18 -0.21 -18.11
C LEU A 98 7.62 -1.27 -17.16
N ARG A 99 8.24 -2.44 -17.12
CA ARG A 99 7.88 -3.54 -16.22
C ARG A 99 9.02 -3.83 -15.27
N SER A 100 8.71 -3.90 -13.98
CA SER A 100 9.65 -4.26 -12.92
C SER A 100 9.10 -5.45 -12.14
N ARG A 101 9.87 -6.52 -12.04
CA ARG A 101 9.49 -7.65 -11.19
C ARG A 101 9.73 -7.29 -9.73
N VAL A 102 8.69 -7.41 -8.94
CA VAL A 102 8.67 -7.11 -7.49
C VAL A 102 8.41 -8.40 -6.73
N ILE A 103 9.22 -8.67 -5.73
CA ILE A 103 8.94 -9.71 -4.74
C ILE A 103 8.54 -9.03 -3.44
N LEU A 104 7.37 -9.38 -2.92
CA LEU A 104 6.92 -8.90 -1.61
C LEU A 104 7.14 -10.01 -0.58
N GLN A 105 7.89 -9.67 0.46
CA GLN A 105 8.17 -10.51 1.62
C GLN A 105 7.29 -10.03 2.78
N CYS A 106 6.39 -10.89 3.26
CA CYS A 106 5.45 -10.55 4.31
C CYS A 106 5.95 -11.02 5.69
N ARG A 107 5.94 -10.11 6.68
CA ARG A 107 6.32 -10.41 8.06
C ARG A 107 5.28 -9.85 9.02
N HIS A 108 4.42 -10.72 9.51
CA HIS A 108 3.42 -10.34 10.52
C HIS A 108 4.07 -10.33 11.91
N TRP A 109 4.71 -9.21 12.27
CA TRP A 109 5.44 -9.04 13.52
C TRP A 109 4.90 -7.85 14.31
N LEU A 110 4.11 -8.12 15.33
CA LEU A 110 3.47 -7.09 16.15
C LEU A 110 4.43 -6.43 17.15
N SER A 111 5.40 -7.18 17.65
CA SER A 111 6.32 -6.72 18.73
C SER A 111 7.78 -6.64 18.31
N LYS A 112 8.16 -7.32 17.23
CA LYS A 112 9.53 -7.34 16.71
C LYS A 112 9.67 -6.35 15.56
N SER A 113 10.74 -5.56 15.56
CA SER A 113 11.11 -4.72 14.42
C SER A 113 11.98 -5.50 13.43
N ILE A 114 11.82 -5.21 12.13
CA ILE A 114 12.75 -5.67 11.08
C ILE A 114 14.10 -5.00 11.31
N ASN A 115 15.14 -5.79 11.49
CA ASN A 115 16.50 -5.31 11.69
C ASN A 115 17.38 -5.55 10.44
N VAL A 116 18.63 -5.08 10.46
CA VAL A 116 19.58 -5.21 9.34
C VAL A 116 19.84 -6.66 8.96
N ALA A 117 19.92 -7.57 9.94
CA ALA A 117 20.15 -8.99 9.67
C ALA A 117 18.97 -9.63 8.97
N ASP A 118 17.74 -9.27 9.37
CA ASP A 118 16.52 -9.71 8.70
C ASP A 118 16.52 -9.24 7.23
N VAL A 119 16.85 -7.97 6.97
CA VAL A 119 16.92 -7.41 5.60
C VAL A 119 17.94 -8.16 4.74
N LYS A 120 19.16 -8.37 5.25
CA LYS A 120 20.22 -9.08 4.54
C LYS A 120 19.83 -10.54 4.23
N THR A 121 19.13 -11.18 5.15
CA THR A 121 18.63 -12.54 4.94
C THR A 121 17.62 -12.58 3.80
N LEU A 122 16.66 -11.66 3.79
CA LEU A 122 15.65 -11.56 2.73
C LEU A 122 16.28 -11.22 1.38
N GLU A 123 17.23 -10.31 1.37
CA GLU A 123 18.01 -9.94 0.17
C GLU A 123 18.74 -11.15 -0.41
N GLY A 124 19.43 -11.93 0.43
CA GLY A 124 20.13 -13.14 0.01
C GLY A 124 19.19 -14.21 -0.58
N GLN A 125 17.95 -14.25 -0.15
CA GLN A 125 16.94 -15.17 -0.68
C GLN A 125 16.48 -14.83 -2.09
N MET A 126 16.68 -13.59 -2.57
CA MET A 126 16.20 -13.17 -3.89
C MET A 126 16.82 -13.99 -5.03
N THR A 127 18.06 -14.42 -4.89
CA THR A 127 18.73 -15.28 -5.87
C THR A 127 18.03 -16.61 -6.09
N LEU A 128 17.23 -17.05 -5.11
CA LEU A 128 16.47 -18.30 -5.20
C LEU A 128 15.27 -18.22 -6.16
N TRP A 129 14.82 -17.01 -6.47
CA TRP A 129 13.68 -16.74 -7.30
C TRP A 129 14.04 -16.23 -8.71
N GLU A 130 15.32 -16.19 -9.01
CA GLU A 130 15.84 -15.89 -10.35
C GLU A 130 16.15 -17.15 -11.14
N PRO A 131 15.99 -17.15 -12.47
CA PRO A 131 15.37 -16.17 -13.32
C PRO A 131 13.84 -16.16 -13.22
N PRO A 132 13.12 -15.11 -13.67
CA PRO A 132 13.61 -13.86 -14.23
C PRO A 132 14.14 -12.90 -13.16
N LYS A 133 14.93 -11.90 -13.60
CA LYS A 133 15.56 -10.91 -12.72
C LYS A 133 14.55 -10.20 -11.83
N ILE A 134 14.90 -10.06 -10.56
CA ILE A 134 14.14 -9.29 -9.59
C ILE A 134 14.68 -7.85 -9.58
N ASN A 135 13.79 -6.88 -9.74
CA ASN A 135 14.13 -5.46 -9.71
C ASN A 135 13.90 -4.83 -8.34
N VAL A 136 12.88 -5.31 -7.63
CA VAL A 136 12.46 -4.74 -6.34
C VAL A 136 12.16 -5.85 -5.35
N LEU A 137 12.72 -5.70 -4.15
CA LEU A 137 12.31 -6.43 -2.95
C LEU A 137 11.49 -5.48 -2.08
N THR A 138 10.21 -5.75 -1.89
CA THR A 138 9.37 -5.03 -0.97
C THR A 138 9.21 -5.84 0.31
N ILE A 139 9.66 -5.29 1.44
CA ILE A 139 9.49 -5.93 2.75
C ILE A 139 8.28 -5.30 3.42
N THR A 140 7.24 -6.10 3.64
CA THR A 140 5.98 -5.69 4.27
C THR A 140 5.90 -6.22 5.69
N THR A 141 5.50 -5.37 6.63
CA THR A 141 5.33 -5.80 8.02
C THR A 141 4.18 -5.09 8.71
N SER A 142 3.45 -5.81 9.56
CA SER A 142 2.48 -5.23 10.49
C SER A 142 3.14 -4.51 11.68
N GLY A 143 4.47 -4.49 11.73
CA GLY A 143 5.27 -3.78 12.71
C GLY A 143 6.09 -2.66 12.09
N ARG A 144 7.34 -2.53 12.55
CA ARG A 144 8.24 -1.42 12.21
C ARG A 144 9.57 -1.95 11.69
N PHE A 145 10.34 -1.05 11.11
CA PHE A 145 11.76 -1.23 10.85
C PHE A 145 12.55 -0.56 11.96
N SER A 146 13.70 -1.14 12.32
CA SER A 146 14.67 -0.46 13.17
C SER A 146 15.31 0.69 12.41
N GLU A 147 15.82 1.69 13.13
CA GLU A 147 16.51 2.83 12.53
C GLU A 147 17.71 2.39 11.69
N ASP A 148 18.51 1.45 12.21
CA ASP A 148 19.65 0.88 11.48
C ASP A 148 19.23 0.18 10.18
N ALA A 149 18.08 -0.52 10.17
CA ALA A 149 17.57 -1.15 8.96
C ALA A 149 17.14 -0.11 7.92
N ILE A 150 16.49 0.98 8.35
CA ILE A 150 16.10 2.08 7.47
C ILE A 150 17.35 2.69 6.83
N GLN A 151 18.34 3.07 7.62
CA GLN A 151 19.60 3.65 7.14
C GLN A 151 20.37 2.69 6.21
N TYR A 152 20.37 1.39 6.52
CA TYR A 152 20.97 0.38 5.66
C TYR A 152 20.31 0.34 4.28
N ILE A 153 18.98 0.27 4.24
CA ILE A 153 18.19 0.21 3.01
C ILE A 153 18.38 1.49 2.19
N GLU A 154 18.33 2.66 2.82
CA GLU A 154 18.54 3.94 2.14
C GLU A 154 19.91 4.02 1.48
N ARG A 155 20.97 3.68 2.23
CA ARG A 155 22.34 3.66 1.68
C ARG A 155 22.48 2.68 0.53
N LYS A 156 21.88 1.48 0.64
CA LYS A 156 21.90 0.48 -0.41
C LYS A 156 21.19 0.99 -1.67
N ASN A 157 20.02 1.56 -1.52
CA ASN A 157 19.27 2.12 -2.66
C ASN A 157 20.01 3.29 -3.36
N GLN A 158 20.89 3.99 -2.63
CA GLN A 158 21.72 5.07 -3.18
C GLN A 158 23.00 4.55 -3.86
N SER A 159 23.44 3.33 -3.56
CA SER A 159 24.71 2.78 -4.07
C SER A 159 24.66 2.34 -5.54
N GLY A 160 23.50 2.40 -6.19
CA GLY A 160 23.31 1.94 -7.57
C GLY A 160 23.16 0.42 -7.69
N ASP A 161 22.89 -0.29 -6.59
CA ASP A 161 22.58 -1.71 -6.61
C ASP A 161 21.37 -1.97 -7.53
N PRO A 162 21.42 -2.98 -8.40
CA PRO A 162 20.32 -3.29 -9.29
C PRO A 162 19.04 -3.78 -8.59
N LEU A 163 19.16 -4.28 -7.36
CA LEU A 163 18.03 -4.65 -6.52
C LEU A 163 17.65 -3.48 -5.60
N ARG A 164 16.52 -2.86 -5.86
CA ARG A 164 15.94 -1.85 -4.98
C ARG A 164 15.17 -2.50 -3.85
N ILE A 165 15.33 -1.99 -2.62
CA ILE A 165 14.57 -2.45 -1.46
C ILE A 165 13.55 -1.39 -1.04
N GLU A 166 12.29 -1.78 -0.91
CA GLU A 166 11.20 -0.94 -0.46
C GLU A 166 10.67 -1.41 0.90
N MET A 167 10.31 -0.45 1.73
CA MET A 167 9.80 -0.71 3.08
C MET A 167 8.31 -0.38 3.16
N TRP A 168 7.50 -1.38 3.55
CA TRP A 168 6.09 -1.18 3.86
C TRP A 168 5.82 -1.51 5.34
N PRO A 169 6.11 -0.58 6.26
CA PRO A 169 5.75 -0.74 7.67
C PRO A 169 4.24 -0.63 7.88
N GLU A 170 3.78 -0.95 9.09
CA GLU A 170 2.39 -0.81 9.56
C GLU A 170 1.75 0.50 9.05
N SER A 171 2.38 1.63 9.33
CA SER A 171 1.86 2.96 8.97
C SER A 171 1.70 3.18 7.45
N HIS A 172 2.56 2.56 6.64
CA HIS A 172 2.45 2.62 5.18
C HIS A 172 1.24 1.80 4.70
N ILE A 173 1.09 0.58 5.24
CA ILE A 173 -0.01 -0.31 4.88
C ILE A 173 -1.35 0.30 5.32
N GLU A 174 -1.43 0.86 6.54
CA GLU A 174 -2.62 1.56 7.01
C GLU A 174 -3.04 2.70 6.09
N ARG A 175 -2.08 3.47 5.59
CA ARG A 175 -2.35 4.54 4.62
C ARG A 175 -2.91 3.98 3.31
N LEU A 176 -2.40 2.87 2.81
CA LEU A 176 -2.92 2.21 1.60
C LEU A 176 -4.33 1.66 1.82
N LEU A 177 -4.58 1.07 2.99
CA LEU A 177 -5.89 0.53 3.35
C LEU A 177 -6.94 1.61 3.65
N ALA A 178 -6.52 2.83 4.01
CA ALA A 178 -7.43 3.93 4.31
C ALA A 178 -8.41 4.23 3.16
N SER A 179 -7.98 4.06 1.92
CA SER A 179 -8.82 4.20 0.73
C SER A 179 -9.55 2.91 0.32
N ARG A 180 -9.44 1.83 1.13
CA ARG A 180 -9.98 0.49 0.82
C ARG A 180 -10.75 -0.09 2.00
N PRO A 181 -11.87 0.53 2.40
CA PRO A 181 -12.65 0.09 3.57
C PRO A 181 -13.19 -1.33 3.43
N ALA A 182 -13.38 -1.81 2.20
CA ALA A 182 -13.81 -3.18 1.95
C ALA A 182 -12.78 -4.20 2.42
N LEU A 183 -11.48 -3.99 2.16
CA LEU A 183 -10.42 -4.87 2.65
C LEU A 183 -10.31 -4.82 4.19
N ILE A 184 -10.44 -3.64 4.78
CA ILE A 184 -10.44 -3.51 6.25
C ILE A 184 -11.57 -4.33 6.87
N ALA A 185 -12.77 -4.32 6.26
CA ALA A 185 -13.92 -5.07 6.74
C ALA A 185 -13.75 -6.58 6.50
N GLU A 186 -13.28 -6.99 5.33
CA GLU A 186 -13.06 -8.38 4.94
C GLU A 186 -12.11 -9.09 5.90
N PHE A 187 -11.03 -8.41 6.29
CA PHE A 187 -10.02 -8.94 7.20
C PHE A 187 -10.28 -8.59 8.68
N GLY A 188 -11.43 -7.99 9.02
CA GLY A 188 -11.86 -7.75 10.40
C GLY A 188 -10.94 -6.81 11.19
N LEU A 189 -10.27 -5.87 10.55
CA LEU A 189 -9.25 -5.01 11.13
C LEU A 189 -9.80 -3.82 11.95
N ARG A 190 -11.12 -3.74 12.13
CA ARG A 190 -11.79 -2.74 12.97
C ARG A 190 -12.51 -3.34 14.17
#